data_0581f4b31afc8fd22d210230d8ab7f06
#
_entry.id   0581f4b31afc8fd22d210230d8ab7f06
#
_cell.length_a   1.000
_cell.length_b   1.000
_cell.length_c   1.000
_cell.angle_alpha   90.00
_cell.angle_beta   90.00
_cell.angle_gamma   90.00
#
_symmetry.space_group_name_H-M   'P 1'
#
loop_
_entity.id
_entity.type
_entity.pdbx_description
1 polymer ?
#
loop_
_entity_poly.entity_id
_entity_poly.type
_entity_poly.pdbx_seq_one_letter_code
_entity_poly.pdbx_strand_id
1 'polypeptide(L)'
;MLVCMAVVFLIQSTGFGVRAVFRDSIEGQKRDTRVVNCKKLSGAKTNRANAEQLQDVVDYYAEHADELEENSRLLTFGDVPGFCWLFDLPSALSHDWPDMNTYPAETMRTDLEALSQAGEKPLVILCPGKVDTEDAQEAQKWELLQEFLAQNAYEMKLDNGTYQIYE
;
A
#
# COMPACT_ATOMS: atom_id res chain seq x y z
N MET A 1 0.25 -36.46 28.61
CA MET A 1 0.03 -35.04 28.90
C MET A 1 0.64 -34.12 27.83
N LEU A 2 1.93 -34.26 27.50
CA LEU A 2 2.63 -33.41 26.49
C LEU A 2 1.98 -33.43 25.10
N VAL A 3 1.57 -34.60 24.62
CA VAL A 3 0.90 -34.76 23.30
C VAL A 3 -0.45 -34.05 23.28
N CYS A 4 -1.25 -34.15 24.35
CA CYS A 4 -2.52 -33.45 24.44
C CYS A 4 -2.35 -31.92 24.43
N MET A 5 -1.34 -31.41 25.12
CA MET A 5 -1.02 -29.97 25.12
C MET A 5 -0.57 -29.51 23.72
N ALA A 6 0.25 -30.28 23.03
CA ALA A 6 0.70 -29.98 21.66
C ALA A 6 -0.49 -29.95 20.67
N VAL A 7 -1.43 -30.91 20.78
CA VAL A 7 -2.64 -30.94 19.94
C VAL A 7 -3.54 -29.75 20.22
N VAL A 8 -3.78 -29.40 21.49
CA VAL A 8 -4.58 -28.23 21.87
C VAL A 8 -3.93 -26.95 21.35
N PHE A 9 -2.61 -26.80 21.49
CA PHE A 9 -1.88 -25.64 20.98
C PHE A 9 -1.96 -25.54 19.45
N LEU A 10 -1.83 -26.65 18.72
CA LEU A 10 -1.99 -26.68 17.27
C LEU A 10 -3.40 -26.29 16.83
N ILE A 11 -4.42 -26.80 17.50
CA ILE A 11 -5.81 -26.44 17.19
C ILE A 11 -6.07 -24.96 17.47
N GLN A 12 -5.57 -24.43 18.58
CA GLN A 12 -5.74 -23.02 18.93
C GLN A 12 -4.99 -22.10 17.97
N SER A 13 -3.72 -22.38 17.67
CA SER A 13 -2.92 -21.55 16.76
C SER A 13 -3.43 -21.60 15.32
N THR A 14 -3.89 -22.78 14.86
CA THR A 14 -4.52 -22.90 13.53
C THR A 14 -5.87 -22.18 13.50
N GLY A 15 -6.70 -22.36 14.55
CA GLY A 15 -7.99 -21.68 14.67
C GLY A 15 -7.85 -20.16 14.73
N PHE A 16 -6.82 -19.67 15.46
CA PHE A 16 -6.51 -18.25 15.52
C PHE A 16 -6.01 -17.73 14.16
N GLY A 17 -5.06 -18.41 13.53
CA GLY A 17 -4.50 -18.01 12.22
C GLY A 17 -5.52 -17.97 11.08
N VAL A 18 -6.59 -18.80 11.17
CA VAL A 18 -7.69 -18.79 10.20
C VAL A 18 -8.70 -17.67 10.47
N ARG A 19 -8.89 -17.27 11.73
CA ARG A 19 -9.90 -16.28 12.14
C ARG A 19 -9.38 -14.88 12.30
N ALA A 20 -8.14 -14.73 12.73
CA ALA A 20 -7.51 -13.44 13.00
C ALA A 20 -6.30 -13.26 12.07
N VAL A 21 -6.54 -12.79 10.86
CA VAL A 21 -5.45 -12.43 9.96
C VAL A 21 -5.03 -11.00 10.26
N PHE A 22 -3.75 -10.84 10.51
CA PHE A 22 -3.15 -9.55 10.83
C PHE A 22 -3.53 -8.50 9.78
N ARG A 23 -4.11 -7.40 10.23
CA ARG A 23 -4.52 -6.21 9.43
C ARG A 23 -5.59 -6.41 8.36
N ASP A 24 -6.20 -7.61 8.21
CA ASP A 24 -7.16 -7.83 7.12
C ASP A 24 -8.61 -8.01 7.59
N SER A 25 -8.87 -8.29 8.86
CA SER A 25 -10.25 -8.49 9.30
C SER A 25 -10.50 -7.97 10.70
N ILE A 26 -11.62 -7.28 10.84
CA ILE A 26 -12.29 -7.12 12.11
C ILE A 26 -12.92 -8.48 12.46
N GLU A 27 -12.87 -8.86 13.73
CA GLU A 27 -13.44 -10.12 14.23
C GLU A 27 -14.87 -10.34 13.68
N GLY A 28 -15.08 -11.47 13.04
CA GLY A 28 -16.39 -11.85 12.49
C GLY A 28 -16.64 -11.51 11.02
N GLN A 29 -15.78 -10.79 10.34
CA GLN A 29 -15.92 -10.55 8.90
C GLN A 29 -15.53 -11.79 8.09
N LYS A 30 -16.36 -12.12 7.10
CA LYS A 30 -16.05 -13.20 6.15
C LYS A 30 -14.97 -12.75 5.17
N ARG A 31 -14.02 -13.65 4.90
CA ARG A 31 -12.95 -13.49 3.92
C ARG A 31 -13.26 -14.39 2.72
N ASP A 32 -14.24 -14.04 1.94
CA ASP A 32 -14.73 -14.83 0.80
C ASP A 32 -14.66 -14.07 -0.54
N THR A 33 -14.32 -12.79 -0.52
CA THR A 33 -14.26 -11.94 -1.68
C THR A 33 -12.84 -11.89 -2.27
N ARG A 34 -12.74 -11.85 -3.58
CA ARG A 34 -11.48 -11.81 -4.32
C ARG A 34 -11.43 -10.56 -5.18
N VAL A 35 -10.24 -10.04 -5.37
CA VAL A 35 -9.93 -9.10 -6.44
C VAL A 35 -9.86 -9.89 -7.75
N VAL A 36 -10.55 -9.41 -8.78
CA VAL A 36 -10.56 -10.02 -10.11
C VAL A 36 -9.61 -9.28 -11.05
N ASN A 37 -9.30 -9.87 -12.19
CA ASN A 37 -8.41 -9.28 -13.21
C ASN A 37 -6.98 -8.95 -12.71
N CYS A 38 -6.56 -9.52 -11.59
CA CYS A 38 -5.21 -9.39 -11.08
C CYS A 38 -4.58 -10.78 -10.87
N LYS A 39 -3.68 -11.17 -11.75
CA LYS A 39 -3.03 -12.49 -11.74
C LYS A 39 -2.30 -12.77 -10.43
N LYS A 40 -1.62 -11.77 -9.87
CA LYS A 40 -0.85 -11.91 -8.63
C LYS A 40 -1.72 -12.13 -7.40
N LEU A 41 -2.97 -11.69 -7.43
CA LEU A 41 -3.95 -11.87 -6.37
C LEU A 41 -4.93 -13.03 -6.62
N SER A 42 -4.73 -13.85 -7.63
CA SER A 42 -5.67 -14.89 -8.08
C SER A 42 -6.07 -15.92 -7.04
N GLY A 43 -5.30 -16.13 -5.99
CA GLY A 43 -5.58 -17.04 -4.87
C GLY A 43 -5.99 -16.32 -3.58
N ALA A 44 -5.81 -15.02 -3.51
CA ALA A 44 -6.03 -14.24 -2.30
C ALA A 44 -7.53 -14.01 -2.05
N LYS A 45 -7.92 -14.06 -0.79
CA LYS A 45 -9.26 -13.70 -0.34
C LYS A 45 -9.15 -12.72 0.82
N THR A 46 -10.01 -11.73 0.80
CA THR A 46 -10.14 -10.74 1.87
C THR A 46 -11.62 -10.49 2.18
N ASN A 47 -11.91 -9.60 3.11
CA ASN A 47 -13.28 -9.14 3.32
C ASN A 47 -13.76 -8.31 2.11
N ARG A 48 -15.08 -8.17 1.99
CA ARG A 48 -15.69 -7.52 0.83
C ARG A 48 -15.25 -6.07 0.64
N ALA A 49 -15.22 -5.30 1.72
CA ALA A 49 -14.86 -3.87 1.64
C ALA A 49 -13.41 -3.68 1.15
N ASN A 50 -12.46 -4.45 1.71
CA ASN A 50 -11.06 -4.39 1.27
C ASN A 50 -10.92 -4.86 -0.19
N ALA A 51 -11.68 -5.89 -0.60
CA ALA A 51 -11.63 -6.37 -1.98
C ALA A 51 -12.15 -5.33 -2.97
N GLU A 52 -13.26 -4.66 -2.67
CA GLU A 52 -13.84 -3.61 -3.50
C GLU A 52 -12.88 -2.42 -3.64
N GLN A 53 -12.32 -1.94 -2.53
CA GLN A 53 -11.37 -0.83 -2.54
C GLN A 53 -10.07 -1.16 -3.29
N LEU A 54 -9.54 -2.38 -3.11
CA LEU A 54 -8.36 -2.81 -3.86
C LEU A 54 -8.67 -3.04 -5.34
N GLN A 55 -9.90 -3.47 -5.67
CA GLN A 55 -10.34 -3.64 -7.05
C GLN A 55 -10.32 -2.31 -7.81
N ASP A 56 -10.80 -1.22 -7.18
CA ASP A 56 -10.79 0.11 -7.80
C ASP A 56 -9.36 0.53 -8.20
N VAL A 57 -8.36 0.25 -7.36
CA VAL A 57 -6.95 0.55 -7.65
C VAL A 57 -6.41 -0.33 -8.78
N VAL A 58 -6.77 -1.62 -8.79
CA VAL A 58 -6.36 -2.56 -9.85
C VAL A 58 -6.98 -2.19 -11.18
N ASP A 59 -8.25 -1.84 -11.19
CA ASP A 59 -8.96 -1.45 -12.41
C ASP A 59 -8.42 -0.12 -12.95
N TYR A 60 -8.20 0.87 -12.08
CA TYR A 60 -7.55 2.13 -12.47
C TYR A 60 -6.19 1.88 -13.14
N TYR A 61 -5.32 1.08 -12.50
CA TYR A 61 -4.02 0.76 -13.06
C TYR A 61 -4.14 0.03 -14.42
N ALA A 62 -5.07 -0.91 -14.54
CA ALA A 62 -5.26 -1.67 -15.79
C ALA A 62 -5.76 -0.79 -16.94
N GLU A 63 -6.58 0.22 -16.64
CA GLU A 63 -7.10 1.17 -17.64
C GLU A 63 -6.02 2.14 -18.14
N HIS A 64 -5.03 2.49 -17.30
CA HIS A 64 -3.98 3.47 -17.60
C HIS A 64 -2.61 2.84 -17.86
N ALA A 65 -2.48 1.51 -17.77
CA ALA A 65 -1.19 0.82 -17.90
C ALA A 65 -0.48 1.10 -19.24
N ASP A 66 -1.23 1.31 -20.31
CA ASP A 66 -0.68 1.61 -21.65
C ASP A 66 -0.16 3.06 -21.76
N GLU A 67 -0.53 3.94 -20.82
CA GLU A 67 -0.08 5.33 -20.76
C GLU A 67 1.21 5.48 -19.96
N LEU A 68 1.57 4.45 -19.17
CA LEU A 68 2.79 4.44 -18.39
C LEU A 68 4.00 4.15 -19.29
N GLU A 69 5.03 4.96 -19.16
CA GLU A 69 6.29 4.76 -19.88
C GLU A 69 7.03 3.52 -19.36
N GLU A 70 7.93 2.95 -20.17
CA GLU A 70 8.74 1.77 -19.83
C GLU A 70 9.55 1.94 -18.52
N ASN A 71 9.85 3.18 -18.14
CA ASN A 71 10.59 3.53 -16.92
C ASN A 71 9.72 4.10 -15.81
N SER A 72 8.40 3.93 -15.92
CA SER A 72 7.49 4.42 -14.88
C SER A 72 7.82 3.84 -13.51
N ARG A 73 7.70 4.66 -12.49
CA ARG A 73 7.98 4.33 -11.09
C ARG A 73 6.74 4.57 -10.25
N LEU A 74 6.68 3.93 -9.10
CA LEU A 74 5.57 4.04 -8.17
C LEU A 74 6.04 4.63 -6.84
N LEU A 75 5.36 5.65 -6.35
CA LEU A 75 5.50 6.17 -5.00
C LEU A 75 4.32 5.69 -4.17
N THR A 76 4.61 4.98 -3.08
CA THR A 76 3.57 4.49 -2.16
C THR A 76 3.80 5.06 -0.77
N PHE A 77 2.72 5.37 -0.02
CA PHE A 77 2.78 5.77 1.37
C PHE A 77 1.50 5.39 2.13
N GLY A 78 1.60 5.14 3.44
CA GLY A 78 0.50 4.68 4.28
C GLY A 78 0.42 3.16 4.36
N ASP A 79 1.56 2.48 4.63
CA ASP A 79 1.65 1.04 4.87
C ASP A 79 1.21 0.17 3.67
N VAL A 80 1.50 0.62 2.45
CA VAL A 80 1.08 -0.03 1.20
C VAL A 80 2.23 -0.35 0.21
N PRO A 81 3.38 -0.88 0.68
CA PRO A 81 4.52 -1.16 -0.19
C PRO A 81 4.24 -2.26 -1.23
N GLY A 82 3.20 -3.06 -0.98
CA GLY A 82 2.83 -4.18 -1.84
C GLY A 82 2.40 -3.79 -3.26
N PHE A 83 2.04 -2.54 -3.52
CA PHE A 83 1.65 -2.09 -4.85
C PHE A 83 2.82 -2.10 -5.84
N CYS A 84 4.05 -1.82 -5.42
CA CYS A 84 5.23 -1.93 -6.27
C CYS A 84 5.36 -3.37 -6.82
N TRP A 85 5.22 -4.37 -5.97
CA TRP A 85 5.20 -5.77 -6.39
C TRP A 85 3.95 -6.10 -7.22
N LEU A 86 2.78 -5.57 -6.85
CA LEU A 86 1.52 -5.89 -7.52
C LEU A 86 1.53 -5.47 -8.99
N PHE A 87 2.06 -4.30 -9.27
CA PHE A 87 2.08 -3.69 -10.60
C PHE A 87 3.39 -3.85 -11.37
N ASP A 88 4.39 -4.54 -10.80
CA ASP A 88 5.73 -4.68 -11.38
C ASP A 88 6.44 -3.33 -11.63
N LEU A 89 6.12 -2.32 -10.82
CA LEU A 89 6.74 -1.01 -10.89
C LEU A 89 7.79 -0.85 -9.78
N PRO A 90 9.00 -0.38 -10.11
CA PRO A 90 10.00 -0.07 -9.10
C PRO A 90 9.55 1.12 -8.24
N SER A 91 10.00 1.13 -6.98
CA SER A 91 9.79 2.30 -6.12
C SER A 91 10.42 3.55 -6.70
N ALA A 92 9.72 4.68 -6.58
CA ALA A 92 10.25 5.99 -6.93
C ALA A 92 11.24 6.52 -5.88
N LEU A 93 11.14 6.02 -4.65
CA LEU A 93 12.03 6.36 -3.55
C LEU A 93 13.15 5.31 -3.42
N SER A 94 14.21 5.65 -2.73
CA SER A 94 15.34 4.73 -2.46
C SER A 94 14.98 3.59 -1.50
N HIS A 95 13.75 3.56 -0.98
CA HIS A 95 13.22 2.53 -0.10
C HIS A 95 11.82 2.13 -0.52
N ASP A 96 11.55 0.81 -0.62
CA ASP A 96 10.26 0.28 -1.07
C ASP A 96 9.13 0.44 -0.03
N TRP A 97 9.48 0.69 1.22
CA TRP A 97 8.53 0.90 2.31
C TRP A 97 8.86 2.19 3.08
N PRO A 98 8.46 3.35 2.57
CA PRO A 98 8.87 4.65 3.11
C PRO A 98 8.32 4.97 4.51
N ASP A 99 7.25 4.30 4.94
CA ASP A 99 6.68 4.46 6.29
C ASP A 99 7.64 3.98 7.39
N MET A 100 8.54 3.05 7.07
CA MET A 100 9.45 2.45 8.07
C MET A 100 10.39 3.48 8.70
N ASN A 101 10.63 3.33 10.01
CA ASN A 101 11.57 4.17 10.77
C ASN A 101 13.03 4.05 10.31
N THR A 102 13.35 2.98 9.56
CA THR A 102 14.66 2.79 8.92
C THR A 102 14.90 3.67 7.71
N TYR A 103 13.85 4.35 7.22
CA TYR A 103 13.91 5.34 6.15
C TYR A 103 13.61 6.73 6.74
N PRO A 104 14.64 7.53 7.07
CA PRO A 104 14.46 8.83 7.72
C PRO A 104 13.75 9.85 6.82
N ALA A 105 13.02 10.80 7.42
CA ALA A 105 12.38 11.89 6.70
C ALA A 105 13.35 12.73 5.85
N GLU A 106 14.60 12.92 6.30
CA GLU A 106 15.63 13.63 5.54
C GLU A 106 16.05 12.88 4.27
N THR A 107 16.11 11.55 4.31
CA THR A 107 16.36 10.74 3.10
C THR A 107 15.20 10.86 2.13
N MET A 108 13.95 10.78 2.64
CA MET A 108 12.77 10.98 1.82
C MET A 108 12.73 12.37 1.16
N ARG A 109 13.10 13.42 1.89
CA ARG A 109 13.25 14.78 1.36
C ARG A 109 14.22 14.80 0.16
N THR A 110 15.39 14.20 0.33
CA THR A 110 16.42 14.13 -0.73
C THR A 110 15.90 13.40 -1.97
N ASP A 111 15.20 12.28 -1.79
CA ASP A 111 14.64 11.52 -2.90
C ASP A 111 13.54 12.32 -3.63
N LEU A 112 12.62 12.97 -2.91
CA LEU A 112 11.57 13.81 -3.50
C LEU A 112 12.12 15.03 -4.23
N GLU A 113 13.16 15.66 -3.69
CA GLU A 113 13.88 16.76 -4.37
C GLU A 113 14.54 16.28 -5.65
N ALA A 114 15.16 15.09 -5.65
CA ALA A 114 15.76 14.50 -6.84
C ALA A 114 14.72 14.22 -7.94
N LEU A 115 13.55 13.67 -7.58
CA LEU A 115 12.44 13.48 -8.52
C LEU A 115 11.98 14.82 -9.12
N SER A 116 11.79 15.85 -8.29
CA SER A 116 11.38 17.18 -8.75
C SER A 116 12.39 17.80 -9.68
N GLN A 117 13.70 17.69 -9.38
CA GLN A 117 14.79 18.21 -10.21
C GLN A 117 14.91 17.48 -11.54
N ALA A 118 14.67 16.19 -11.56
CA ALA A 118 14.64 15.37 -12.77
C ALA A 118 13.39 15.62 -13.63
N GLY A 119 12.36 16.26 -13.08
CA GLY A 119 11.05 16.39 -13.72
C GLY A 119 10.29 15.06 -13.81
N GLU A 120 10.67 14.09 -12.97
CA GLU A 120 10.00 12.79 -12.94
C GLU A 120 8.68 12.87 -12.16
N LYS A 121 7.62 12.37 -12.76
CA LYS A 121 6.28 12.24 -12.12
C LYS A 121 5.91 10.76 -11.97
N PRO A 122 6.33 10.09 -10.89
CA PRO A 122 5.86 8.74 -10.61
C PRO A 122 4.36 8.70 -10.36
N LEU A 123 3.72 7.58 -10.68
CA LEU A 123 2.36 7.29 -10.19
C LEU A 123 2.40 7.24 -8.67
N VAL A 124 1.44 7.86 -7.99
CA VAL A 124 1.41 7.93 -6.52
C VAL A 124 0.18 7.21 -5.99
N ILE A 125 0.38 6.24 -5.09
CA ILE A 125 -0.71 5.53 -4.40
C ILE A 125 -0.55 5.70 -2.89
N LEU A 126 -1.56 6.29 -2.27
CA LEU A 126 -1.58 6.60 -0.84
C LEU A 126 -2.70 5.85 -0.12
N CYS A 127 -2.46 5.54 1.14
CA CYS A 127 -3.49 5.10 2.09
C CYS A 127 -3.50 6.01 3.33
N PRO A 128 -4.13 7.21 3.24
CA PRO A 128 -4.04 8.24 4.29
C PRO A 128 -4.50 7.75 5.67
N GLY A 129 -5.50 6.86 5.71
CA GLY A 129 -6.01 6.29 6.96
C GLY A 129 -5.05 5.35 7.70
N LYS A 130 -3.87 5.06 7.11
CA LYS A 130 -2.83 4.23 7.73
C LYS A 130 -1.64 5.04 8.23
N VAL A 131 -1.59 6.32 7.90
CA VAL A 131 -0.52 7.22 8.35
C VAL A 131 -0.66 7.48 9.84
N ASP A 132 0.38 7.17 10.61
CA ASP A 132 0.43 7.47 12.04
C ASP A 132 0.93 8.91 12.26
N THR A 133 0.01 9.83 12.38
CA THR A 133 0.32 11.25 12.62
C THR A 133 0.74 11.55 14.05
N GLU A 134 0.67 10.58 14.98
CA GLU A 134 1.21 10.69 16.32
C GLU A 134 2.72 10.35 16.36
N ASP A 135 3.20 9.54 15.42
CA ASP A 135 4.63 9.36 15.19
C ASP A 135 5.21 10.58 14.45
N ALA A 136 6.11 11.29 15.14
CA ALA A 136 6.67 12.54 14.62
C ALA A 136 7.45 12.36 13.30
N GLN A 137 8.10 11.21 13.08
CA GLN A 137 8.85 10.95 11.87
C GLN A 137 7.91 10.63 10.71
N GLU A 138 6.86 9.86 10.94
CA GLU A 138 5.87 9.53 9.93
C GLU A 138 5.03 10.76 9.55
N ALA A 139 4.62 11.56 10.53
CA ALA A 139 3.96 12.84 10.31
C ALA A 139 4.81 13.79 9.45
N GLN A 140 6.11 13.90 9.73
CA GLN A 140 7.03 14.71 8.92
C GLN A 140 7.15 14.21 7.48
N LYS A 141 7.23 12.90 7.27
CA LYS A 141 7.25 12.31 5.92
C LYS A 141 5.95 12.59 5.17
N TRP A 142 4.83 12.50 5.87
CA TRP A 142 3.52 12.80 5.30
C TRP A 142 3.44 14.26 4.83
N GLU A 143 3.90 15.22 5.62
CA GLU A 143 3.98 16.63 5.25
C GLU A 143 4.85 16.84 4.00
N LEU A 144 6.06 16.25 3.97
CA LEU A 144 6.96 16.31 2.82
C LEU A 144 6.29 15.79 1.53
N LEU A 145 5.55 14.69 1.65
CA LEU A 145 4.83 14.12 0.52
C LEU A 145 3.70 15.03 0.02
N GLN A 146 2.92 15.61 0.94
CA GLN A 146 1.87 16.56 0.56
C GLN A 146 2.44 17.81 -0.12
N GLU A 147 3.57 18.33 0.38
CA GLU A 147 4.28 19.44 -0.25
C GLU A 147 4.76 19.07 -1.66
N PHE A 148 5.35 17.88 -1.82
CA PHE A 148 5.81 17.37 -3.12
C PHE A 148 4.66 17.29 -4.13
N LEU A 149 3.51 16.72 -3.74
CA LEU A 149 2.33 16.62 -4.61
C LEU A 149 1.85 18.00 -5.05
N ALA A 150 1.76 18.94 -4.11
CA ALA A 150 1.30 20.31 -4.40
C ALA A 150 2.28 21.07 -5.33
N GLN A 151 3.59 20.97 -5.08
CA GLN A 151 4.62 21.66 -5.86
C GLN A 151 4.74 21.14 -7.28
N ASN A 152 4.52 19.85 -7.49
CA ASN A 152 4.63 19.20 -8.79
C ASN A 152 3.30 19.09 -9.55
N ALA A 153 2.26 19.81 -9.10
CA ALA A 153 0.95 19.89 -9.73
C ALA A 153 0.34 18.50 -9.99
N TYR A 154 0.39 17.63 -8.98
CA TYR A 154 -0.31 16.35 -9.02
C TYR A 154 -1.81 16.54 -8.92
N GLU A 155 -2.56 15.78 -9.69
CA GLU A 155 -4.02 15.73 -9.64
C GLU A 155 -4.48 14.41 -9.02
N MET A 156 -5.42 14.49 -8.10
CA MET A 156 -6.07 13.28 -7.56
C MET A 156 -7.02 12.70 -8.59
N LYS A 157 -6.75 11.47 -9.02
CA LYS A 157 -7.52 10.74 -10.05
C LYS A 157 -8.51 9.75 -9.45
N LEU A 158 -8.18 9.19 -8.30
CA LEU A 158 -9.06 8.27 -7.57
C LEU A 158 -9.00 8.56 -6.07
N ASP A 159 -10.17 8.55 -5.43
CA ASP A 159 -10.33 8.47 -3.99
C ASP A 159 -11.52 7.55 -3.66
N ASN A 160 -11.26 6.40 -3.08
CA ASN A 160 -12.31 5.46 -2.68
C ASN A 160 -12.49 5.35 -1.16
N GLY A 161 -11.97 6.35 -0.43
CA GLY A 161 -12.04 6.43 1.03
C GLY A 161 -10.97 5.60 1.76
N THR A 162 -10.21 4.77 1.06
CA THR A 162 -9.06 4.04 1.59
C THR A 162 -7.81 4.37 0.81
N TYR A 163 -7.86 4.29 -0.50
CA TYR A 163 -6.74 4.58 -1.38
C TYR A 163 -6.99 5.86 -2.16
N GLN A 164 -5.92 6.61 -2.36
CA GLN A 164 -5.87 7.77 -3.22
C GLN A 164 -4.80 7.57 -4.28
N ILE A 165 -5.12 7.90 -5.54
CA ILE A 165 -4.17 7.85 -6.66
C ILE A 165 -3.99 9.26 -7.20
N TYR A 166 -2.72 9.63 -7.46
CA TYR A 166 -2.34 10.93 -8.01
C TYR A 166 -1.41 10.74 -9.23
N GLU A 167 -1.59 11.64 -10.21
CA GLU A 167 -0.78 11.78 -11.42
C GLU A 167 -0.37 13.22 -11.67
#